data_53af05006f33c09623c3d4c9c5c6b6d4
#
_entry.id   53af05006f33c09623c3d4c9c5c6b6d4
#
_cell.length_a   1.000
_cell.length_b   1.000
_cell.length_c   1.000
_cell.angle_alpha   90.00
_cell.angle_beta   90.00
_cell.angle_gamma   90.00
#
_symmetry.space_group_name_H-M   'P 1'
#
loop_
_entity.id
_entity.type
_entity.pdbx_description
1 polymer ?
#
loop_
_entity_poly.entity_id
_entity_poly.type
_entity_poly.pdbx_seq_one_letter_code
_entity_poly.pdbx_strand_id
1 'polypeptide(L)'
;VHSMAAWGEEFVYHVEAIDVVQAVNTLREGKSDFIISFRDEDLMQSPFCGLKVFESELYPVCAADAQGKALFDIYQSQAPILNYTSTSYMGRLVNRHLAEVGGISARTLFMSSMSELLKNMALDGHGIAWLPAWTIVNELRDKRLVCLDTPELMVPIQAYIYRMDTR
;
A
#
# COMPACT_ATOMS: atom_id res chain seq x y z
N VAL A 1 -0.94 -3.79 -15.36
CA VAL A 1 -1.52 -3.89 -16.70
C VAL A 1 -0.44 -4.09 -17.75
N HIS A 2 0.65 -3.31 -17.71
CA HIS A 2 1.74 -3.46 -18.68
C HIS A 2 2.47 -4.81 -18.61
N SER A 3 2.54 -5.43 -17.43
CA SER A 3 3.19 -6.73 -17.27
C SER A 3 2.42 -7.89 -17.92
N MET A 4 1.10 -7.74 -18.06
CA MET A 4 0.27 -8.78 -18.70
C MET A 4 0.49 -8.84 -20.21
N ALA A 5 0.81 -7.73 -20.86
CA ALA A 5 1.11 -7.70 -22.29
C ALA A 5 2.36 -8.51 -22.65
N ALA A 6 3.29 -8.71 -21.70
CA ALA A 6 4.50 -9.50 -21.91
C ALA A 6 4.25 -11.02 -21.89
N TRP A 7 3.06 -11.48 -21.48
CA TRP A 7 2.74 -12.91 -21.38
C TRP A 7 2.24 -13.53 -22.69
N GLY A 8 2.06 -12.70 -23.74
CA GLY A 8 1.65 -13.13 -25.06
C GLY A 8 0.16 -13.01 -25.33
N GLU A 9 -0.21 -13.05 -26.61
CA GLU A 9 -1.58 -12.86 -27.08
C GLU A 9 -2.43 -14.15 -27.04
N GLU A 10 -1.81 -15.29 -26.74
CA GLU A 10 -2.46 -16.61 -26.81
C GLU A 10 -3.32 -16.93 -25.59
N PHE A 11 -3.23 -16.13 -24.53
CA PHE A 11 -3.90 -16.39 -23.26
C PHE A 11 -5.08 -15.46 -23.04
N VAL A 12 -6.15 -16.02 -22.47
CA VAL A 12 -7.27 -15.24 -21.98
C VAL A 12 -7.09 -15.08 -20.47
N TYR A 13 -7.08 -13.83 -20.01
CA TYR A 13 -6.91 -13.52 -18.61
C TYR A 13 -8.24 -13.16 -17.98
N HIS A 14 -8.54 -13.78 -16.86
CA HIS A 14 -9.69 -13.44 -16.03
C HIS A 14 -9.18 -12.90 -14.70
N VAL A 15 -9.44 -11.63 -14.42
CA VAL A 15 -8.94 -10.94 -13.23
C VAL A 15 -10.11 -10.45 -12.39
N GLU A 16 -10.15 -10.83 -11.13
CA GLU A 16 -11.12 -10.39 -10.16
C GLU A 16 -10.43 -9.77 -8.95
N ALA A 17 -10.99 -8.69 -8.42
CA ALA A 17 -10.55 -8.08 -7.17
C ALA A 17 -11.43 -8.61 -6.04
N ILE A 18 -10.86 -9.44 -5.16
CA ILE A 18 -11.56 -10.03 -4.02
C ILE A 18 -10.70 -9.87 -2.76
N ASP A 19 -11.28 -10.09 -1.59
CA ASP A 19 -10.51 -10.03 -0.35
C ASP A 19 -9.55 -11.23 -0.22
N VAL A 20 -8.56 -11.11 0.68
CA VAL A 20 -7.49 -12.12 0.83
C VAL A 20 -8.04 -13.47 1.23
N VAL A 21 -9.03 -13.52 2.12
CA VAL A 21 -9.61 -14.79 2.58
C VAL A 21 -10.30 -15.52 1.41
N GLN A 22 -11.08 -14.80 0.63
CA GLN A 22 -11.72 -15.36 -0.57
C GLN A 22 -10.69 -15.80 -1.60
N ALA A 23 -9.64 -15.00 -1.81
CA ALA A 23 -8.57 -15.34 -2.74
C ALA A 23 -7.88 -16.65 -2.36
N VAL A 24 -7.54 -16.83 -1.10
CA VAL A 24 -6.92 -18.06 -0.58
C VAL A 24 -7.85 -19.25 -0.81
N ASN A 25 -9.13 -19.10 -0.53
CA ASN A 25 -10.11 -20.17 -0.73
C ASN A 25 -10.25 -20.55 -2.21
N THR A 26 -10.28 -19.58 -3.13
CA THR A 26 -10.32 -19.89 -4.56
C THR A 26 -9.09 -20.67 -5.03
N LEU A 27 -7.94 -20.35 -4.46
CA LEU A 27 -6.69 -21.06 -4.76
C LEU A 27 -6.73 -22.50 -4.24
N ARG A 28 -7.19 -22.70 -2.99
CA ARG A 28 -7.31 -24.04 -2.38
C ARG A 28 -8.32 -24.93 -3.10
N GLU A 29 -9.42 -24.34 -3.56
CA GLU A 29 -10.50 -25.06 -4.25
C GLU A 29 -10.23 -25.29 -5.73
N GLY A 30 -9.11 -24.80 -6.25
CA GLY A 30 -8.77 -24.93 -7.66
C GLY A 30 -9.57 -24.04 -8.60
N LYS A 31 -10.30 -23.05 -8.06
CA LYS A 31 -11.08 -22.10 -8.85
C LYS A 31 -10.22 -21.01 -9.47
N SER A 32 -9.04 -20.79 -8.94
CA SER A 32 -8.03 -19.90 -9.52
C SER A 32 -6.69 -20.62 -9.54
N ASP A 33 -5.87 -20.32 -10.55
CA ASP A 33 -4.53 -20.88 -10.69
C ASP A 33 -3.51 -20.09 -9.91
N PHE A 34 -3.69 -18.76 -9.85
CA PHE A 34 -2.80 -17.82 -9.19
C PHE A 34 -3.60 -16.76 -8.47
N ILE A 35 -3.00 -16.23 -7.41
CA ILE A 35 -3.46 -14.99 -6.79
C ILE A 35 -2.30 -14.00 -6.72
N ILE A 36 -2.62 -12.72 -6.83
CA ILE A 36 -1.66 -11.62 -6.65
C ILE A 36 -2.05 -10.88 -5.38
N SER A 37 -1.11 -10.79 -4.47
CA SER A 37 -1.34 -10.14 -3.19
C SER A 37 -0.02 -9.62 -2.61
N PHE A 38 -0.11 -8.84 -1.54
CA PHE A 38 1.06 -8.45 -0.78
C PHE A 38 1.68 -9.67 -0.09
N ARG A 39 2.91 -9.50 0.42
CA ARG A 39 3.59 -10.56 1.15
C ARG A 39 2.77 -10.97 2.37
N ASP A 40 2.46 -12.25 2.44
CA ASP A 40 1.71 -12.85 3.54
C ASP A 40 2.45 -14.08 4.04
N GLU A 41 2.75 -14.12 5.33
CA GLU A 41 3.56 -15.19 5.91
C GLU A 41 2.90 -16.58 5.77
N ASP A 42 1.57 -16.64 5.86
CA ASP A 42 0.85 -17.91 5.72
C ASP A 42 0.91 -18.42 4.27
N LEU A 43 0.91 -17.51 3.30
CA LEU A 43 1.01 -17.86 1.88
C LEU A 43 2.45 -18.14 1.43
N MET A 44 3.44 -17.83 2.26
CA MET A 44 4.84 -18.15 2.01
C MET A 44 5.19 -19.59 2.41
N GLN A 45 4.27 -20.32 2.99
CA GLN A 45 4.47 -21.67 3.50
C GLN A 45 3.66 -22.70 2.70
N SER A 46 4.10 -23.96 2.77
CA SER A 46 3.35 -25.07 2.18
C SER A 46 1.90 -25.08 2.68
N PRO A 47 0.90 -25.37 1.83
CA PRO A 47 1.00 -25.89 0.46
C PRO A 47 1.11 -24.81 -0.63
N PHE A 48 1.42 -23.58 -0.28
CA PHE A 48 1.52 -22.48 -1.23
C PHE A 48 2.96 -22.24 -1.66
N CYS A 49 3.13 -21.70 -2.87
CA CYS A 49 4.39 -21.17 -3.36
C CYS A 49 4.21 -19.73 -3.76
N GLY A 50 5.12 -18.86 -3.33
CA GLY A 50 5.10 -17.44 -3.65
C GLY A 50 6.31 -17.01 -4.46
N LEU A 51 6.09 -16.19 -5.48
CA LEU A 51 7.12 -15.54 -6.25
C LEU A 51 6.98 -14.03 -6.15
N LYS A 52 8.01 -13.37 -5.66
CA LYS A 52 8.02 -11.91 -5.57
C LYS A 52 8.08 -11.32 -6.98
N VAL A 53 7.14 -10.45 -7.31
CA VAL A 53 7.04 -9.82 -8.63
C VAL A 53 7.25 -8.31 -8.60
N PHE A 54 7.16 -7.71 -7.41
CA PHE A 54 7.21 -6.26 -7.30
C PHE A 54 7.64 -5.82 -5.90
N GLU A 55 8.47 -4.77 -5.84
CA GLU A 55 8.83 -4.08 -4.61
C GLU A 55 8.57 -2.59 -4.77
N SER A 56 8.06 -1.96 -3.73
CA SER A 56 7.91 -0.51 -3.66
C SER A 56 7.85 -0.06 -2.21
N GLU A 57 7.41 1.17 -2.00
CA GLU A 57 7.29 1.77 -0.68
C GLU A 57 6.01 2.57 -0.58
N LEU A 58 5.49 2.69 0.63
CA LEU A 58 4.50 3.68 0.98
C LEU A 58 5.26 4.93 1.45
N TYR A 59 4.96 6.06 0.84
CA TYR A 59 5.56 7.35 1.20
C TYR A 59 4.63 8.13 2.11
N PRO A 60 5.14 8.67 3.23
CA PRO A 60 4.37 9.62 4.04
C PRO A 60 4.33 10.97 3.32
N VAL A 61 3.14 11.35 2.86
CA VAL A 61 2.96 12.56 2.04
C VAL A 61 1.82 13.42 2.57
N CYS A 62 1.90 14.71 2.28
CA CYS A 62 0.81 15.66 2.50
C CYS A 62 0.86 16.76 1.43
N ALA A 63 -0.14 17.62 1.43
CA ALA A 63 -0.15 18.78 0.55
C ALA A 63 1.01 19.74 0.88
N ALA A 64 1.40 20.54 -0.09
CA ALA A 64 2.40 21.58 0.08
C ALA A 64 1.76 22.87 0.64
N ASP A 65 2.53 23.61 1.43
CA ASP A 65 2.16 24.97 1.81
C ASP A 65 2.47 25.97 0.69
N ALA A 66 2.24 27.26 0.96
CA ALA A 66 2.47 28.34 -0.02
C ALA A 66 3.93 28.44 -0.46
N GLN A 67 4.89 27.93 0.31
CA GLN A 67 6.31 27.93 0.02
C GLN A 67 6.78 26.62 -0.61
N GLY A 68 5.88 25.68 -0.90
CA GLY A 68 6.20 24.38 -1.48
C GLY A 68 6.74 23.37 -0.48
N LYS A 69 6.61 23.63 0.83
CA LYS A 69 7.02 22.69 1.87
C LYS A 69 5.84 21.88 2.37
N ALA A 70 6.11 20.77 3.04
CA ALA A 70 5.07 19.94 3.62
C ALA A 70 4.20 20.76 4.58
N LEU A 71 2.89 20.66 4.42
CA LEU A 71 1.93 21.38 5.25
C LEU A 71 1.95 20.92 6.71
N PHE A 72 2.34 19.68 6.94
CA PHE A 72 2.40 19.08 8.28
C PHE A 72 3.75 18.47 8.55
N ASP A 73 4.12 18.39 9.83
CA ASP A 73 5.27 17.65 10.35
C ASP A 73 4.74 16.47 11.16
N ILE A 74 5.22 15.27 10.89
CA ILE A 74 4.77 14.06 11.59
C ILE A 74 5.10 14.10 13.08
N TYR A 75 6.15 14.83 13.47
CA TYR A 75 6.55 14.98 14.88
C TYR A 75 5.85 16.12 15.60
N GLN A 76 5.01 16.88 14.90
CA GLN A 76 4.19 17.91 15.58
C GLN A 76 3.19 17.28 16.56
N SER A 77 2.78 18.04 17.55
CA SER A 77 1.72 17.60 18.47
C SER A 77 0.42 17.36 17.70
N GLN A 78 -0.18 16.20 17.89
CA GLN A 78 -1.45 15.83 17.25
C GLN A 78 -1.38 15.92 15.72
N ALA A 79 -0.29 15.40 15.11
CA ALA A 79 -0.16 15.36 13.67
C ALA A 79 -1.37 14.64 13.03
N PRO A 80 -2.07 15.27 12.06
CA PRO A 80 -3.28 14.70 11.49
C PRO A 80 -2.91 13.58 10.52
N ILE A 81 -3.43 12.39 10.75
CA ILE A 81 -3.17 11.21 9.91
C ILE A 81 -4.45 10.75 9.22
N LEU A 82 -4.31 10.50 7.92
CA LEU A 82 -5.30 9.85 7.07
C LEU A 82 -4.83 8.41 6.90
N ASN A 83 -5.33 7.50 7.73
CA ASN A 83 -4.77 6.17 7.84
C ASN A 83 -5.59 5.13 7.07
N TYR A 84 -4.96 4.00 6.83
CA TYR A 84 -5.67 2.82 6.39
C TYR A 84 -6.44 2.21 7.56
N THR A 85 -7.51 1.50 7.25
CA THR A 85 -8.24 0.71 8.23
C THR A 85 -7.27 -0.22 8.95
N SER A 86 -7.31 -0.25 10.27
CA SER A 86 -6.32 -0.95 11.11
C SER A 86 -6.25 -2.45 10.86
N THR A 87 -7.33 -3.06 10.37
CA THR A 87 -7.37 -4.48 10.04
C THR A 87 -6.86 -4.79 8.64
N SER A 88 -6.64 -3.77 7.80
CA SER A 88 -6.08 -3.97 6.46
C SER A 88 -4.59 -4.26 6.52
N TYR A 89 -4.06 -4.87 5.47
CA TYR A 89 -2.62 -5.13 5.34
C TYR A 89 -1.81 -3.83 5.46
N MET A 90 -2.19 -2.80 4.70
CA MET A 90 -1.50 -1.50 4.71
C MET A 90 -1.58 -0.85 6.10
N GLY A 91 -2.74 -0.92 6.74
CA GLY A 91 -2.92 -0.34 8.07
C GLY A 91 -2.04 -1.01 9.12
N ARG A 92 -1.91 -2.33 9.06
CA ARG A 92 -1.01 -3.07 9.97
C ARG A 92 0.45 -2.68 9.76
N LEU A 93 0.89 -2.55 8.50
CA LEU A 93 2.26 -2.15 8.19
C LEU A 93 2.57 -0.74 8.68
N VAL A 94 1.70 0.22 8.38
CA VAL A 94 1.90 1.62 8.78
C VAL A 94 1.91 1.74 10.29
N ASN A 95 0.94 1.14 10.99
CA ASN A 95 0.84 1.23 12.44
C ASN A 95 2.04 0.58 13.13
N ARG A 96 2.52 -0.55 12.63
CA ARG A 96 3.73 -1.19 13.14
C ARG A 96 4.94 -0.27 13.00
N HIS A 97 5.09 0.34 11.83
CA HIS A 97 6.22 1.23 11.54
C HIS A 97 6.22 2.46 12.43
N LEU A 98 5.05 3.08 12.61
CA LEU A 98 4.91 4.23 13.50
C LEU A 98 5.26 3.88 14.95
N ALA A 99 4.86 2.69 15.41
CA ALA A 99 5.17 2.23 16.76
C ALA A 99 6.68 1.96 16.95
N GLU A 100 7.34 1.42 15.93
CA GLU A 100 8.78 1.13 15.98
C GLU A 100 9.63 2.40 15.99
N VAL A 101 9.25 3.41 15.21
CA VAL A 101 9.97 4.69 15.17
C VAL A 101 9.83 5.44 16.48
N GLY A 102 8.64 5.49 17.04
CA GLY A 102 8.36 6.20 18.31
C GLY A 102 8.41 7.73 18.16
N GLY A 103 8.05 8.42 19.25
CA GLY A 103 8.11 9.89 19.31
C GLY A 103 7.01 10.60 18.51
N ILE A 104 6.04 9.86 17.98
CA ILE A 104 4.97 10.39 17.15
C ILE A 104 3.71 10.53 17.98
N SER A 105 3.17 11.75 18.03
CA SER A 105 1.90 12.07 18.69
C SER A 105 0.86 12.35 17.61
N ALA A 106 0.43 11.27 16.93
CA ALA A 106 -0.48 11.40 15.80
C ALA A 106 -1.95 11.32 16.24
N ARG A 107 -2.79 12.01 15.49
CA ARG A 107 -4.24 11.93 15.61
C ARG A 107 -4.82 11.43 14.30
N THR A 108 -5.45 10.29 14.33
CA THR A 108 -6.13 9.75 13.15
C THR A 108 -7.42 10.53 12.92
N LEU A 109 -7.49 11.24 11.80
CA LEU A 109 -8.70 12.00 11.40
C LEU A 109 -9.66 11.16 10.57
N PHE A 110 -9.13 10.21 9.83
CA PHE A 110 -9.90 9.45 8.86
C PHE A 110 -9.25 8.09 8.63
N MET A 111 -10.07 7.08 8.41
CA MET A 111 -9.60 5.73 8.07
C MET A 111 -10.37 5.19 6.87
N SER A 112 -9.64 4.56 5.94
CA SER A 112 -10.22 3.89 4.79
C SER A 112 -9.28 2.79 4.31
N SER A 113 -9.82 1.76 3.71
CA SER A 113 -9.02 0.75 2.99
C SER A 113 -8.68 1.20 1.55
N MET A 114 -9.26 2.32 1.11
CA MET A 114 -9.13 2.83 -0.25
C MET A 114 -8.03 3.89 -0.33
N SER A 115 -6.89 3.50 -0.91
CA SER A 115 -5.73 4.39 -1.05
C SER A 115 -6.05 5.66 -1.88
N GLU A 116 -6.88 5.56 -2.92
CA GLU A 116 -7.29 6.71 -3.72
C GLU A 116 -8.09 7.76 -2.91
N LEU A 117 -8.92 7.31 -1.98
CA LEU A 117 -9.64 8.23 -1.11
C LEU A 117 -8.69 8.98 -0.17
N LEU A 118 -7.73 8.26 0.43
CA LEU A 118 -6.71 8.87 1.28
C LEU A 118 -5.86 9.87 0.49
N LYS A 119 -5.53 9.54 -0.75
CA LYS A 119 -4.79 10.43 -1.65
C LYS A 119 -5.56 11.73 -1.90
N ASN A 120 -6.84 11.63 -2.23
CA ASN A 120 -7.66 12.81 -2.48
C ASN A 120 -7.77 13.71 -1.25
N MET A 121 -7.91 13.13 -0.07
CA MET A 121 -7.95 13.87 1.18
C MET A 121 -6.60 14.54 1.49
N ALA A 122 -5.49 13.85 1.20
CA ALA A 122 -4.16 14.44 1.37
C ALA A 122 -3.94 15.61 0.42
N LEU A 123 -4.36 15.48 -0.84
CA LEU A 123 -4.31 16.58 -1.82
C LEU A 123 -5.11 17.79 -1.38
N ASP A 124 -6.23 17.58 -0.71
CA ASP A 124 -7.08 18.65 -0.15
C ASP A 124 -6.53 19.27 1.14
N GLY A 125 -5.38 18.79 1.62
CA GLY A 125 -4.70 19.38 2.77
C GLY A 125 -5.20 18.90 4.12
N HIS A 126 -5.90 17.78 4.20
CA HIS A 126 -6.50 17.31 5.45
C HIS A 126 -5.53 16.60 6.39
N GLY A 127 -4.43 16.08 5.88
CA GLY A 127 -3.49 15.38 6.74
C GLY A 127 -2.39 14.66 5.97
N ILE A 128 -1.69 13.80 6.69
CA ILE A 128 -0.59 12.98 6.20
C ILE A 128 -1.12 11.58 5.87
N ALA A 129 -0.81 11.09 4.67
CA ALA A 129 -1.18 9.74 4.23
C ALA A 129 0.05 8.97 3.78
N TRP A 130 0.04 7.66 3.99
CA TRP A 130 1.06 6.75 3.45
C TRP A 130 0.54 6.17 2.14
N LEU A 131 1.11 6.61 1.02
CA LEU A 131 0.59 6.24 -0.31
C LEU A 131 1.64 5.48 -1.11
N PRO A 132 1.22 4.46 -1.89
CA PRO A 132 2.14 3.73 -2.74
C PRO A 132 2.84 4.66 -3.73
N ALA A 133 4.14 4.51 -3.87
CA ALA A 133 4.96 5.38 -4.71
C ALA A 133 4.43 5.49 -6.14
N TRP A 134 3.95 4.38 -6.71
CA TRP A 134 3.46 4.36 -8.09
C TRP A 134 2.16 5.13 -8.30
N THR A 135 1.40 5.41 -7.25
CA THR A 135 0.11 6.13 -7.35
C THR A 135 0.26 7.64 -7.31
N ILE A 136 1.43 8.15 -6.92
CA ILE A 136 1.65 9.58 -6.66
C ILE A 136 2.80 10.19 -7.46
N VAL A 137 3.24 9.53 -8.53
CA VAL A 137 4.36 10.00 -9.37
C VAL A 137 4.09 11.41 -9.90
N ASN A 138 2.91 11.64 -10.46
CA ASN A 138 2.54 12.94 -11.03
C ASN A 138 2.38 14.01 -9.95
N GLU A 139 1.76 13.66 -8.84
CA GLU A 139 1.50 14.57 -7.74
C GLU A 139 2.79 15.05 -7.06
N LEU A 140 3.79 14.16 -6.93
CA LEU A 140 5.12 14.54 -6.42
C LEU A 140 5.88 15.38 -7.43
N ARG A 141 5.84 15.03 -8.72
CA ARG A 141 6.48 15.80 -9.77
C ARG A 141 5.93 17.22 -9.85
N ASP A 142 4.61 17.35 -9.78
CA ASP A 142 3.91 18.63 -9.89
C ASP A 142 3.89 19.40 -8.55
N LYS A 143 4.47 18.82 -7.51
CA LYS A 143 4.53 19.40 -6.15
C LYS A 143 3.16 19.68 -5.53
N ARG A 144 2.17 18.91 -5.92
CA ARG A 144 0.85 18.92 -5.27
C ARG A 144 0.87 18.11 -3.97
N LEU A 145 1.69 17.06 -3.94
CA LEU A 145 2.03 16.32 -2.73
C LEU A 145 3.53 16.46 -2.48
N VAL A 146 3.89 16.49 -1.21
CA VAL A 146 5.28 16.56 -0.76
C VAL A 146 5.53 15.38 0.15
N CYS A 147 6.61 14.63 -0.11
CA CYS A 147 7.05 13.59 0.79
C CYS A 147 7.69 14.22 2.03
N LEU A 148 7.30 13.75 3.22
CA LEU A 148 7.92 14.20 4.47
C LEU A 148 9.39 13.75 4.48
N ASP A 149 10.26 14.63 4.98
CA ASP A 149 11.70 14.33 5.10
C ASP A 149 11.96 13.43 6.31
N THR A 150 11.43 12.23 6.26
CA THR A 150 11.47 11.24 7.33
C THR A 150 11.69 9.85 6.70
N PRO A 151 12.93 9.55 6.22
CA PRO A 151 13.20 8.26 5.57
C PRO A 151 12.81 7.04 6.42
N GLU A 152 12.91 7.19 7.74
CA GLU A 152 12.55 6.16 8.71
C GLU A 152 11.05 5.82 8.71
N LEU A 153 10.23 6.66 8.10
CA LEU A 153 8.77 6.45 8.01
C LEU A 153 8.30 5.90 6.67
N MET A 154 9.20 5.69 5.73
CA MET A 154 8.89 4.98 4.50
C MET A 154 8.65 3.51 4.82
N VAL A 155 7.57 2.96 4.30
CA VAL A 155 7.15 1.58 4.60
C VAL A 155 7.35 0.70 3.37
N PRO A 156 8.28 -0.27 3.41
CA PRO A 156 8.48 -1.16 2.27
C PRO A 156 7.27 -2.08 2.08
N ILE A 157 6.88 -2.29 0.82
CA ILE A 157 5.81 -3.19 0.43
C ILE A 157 6.30 -4.11 -0.68
N GLN A 158 5.80 -5.34 -0.68
CA GLN A 158 6.17 -6.37 -1.64
C GLN A 158 4.92 -7.07 -2.13
N ALA A 159 4.81 -7.24 -3.44
CA ALA A 159 3.73 -8.00 -4.06
C ALA A 159 4.25 -9.34 -4.58
N TYR A 160 3.44 -10.35 -4.43
CA TYR A 160 3.75 -11.73 -4.80
C TYR A 160 2.67 -12.30 -5.68
N ILE A 161 3.06 -13.23 -6.54
CA ILE A 161 2.15 -14.18 -7.16
C ILE A 161 2.25 -15.47 -6.35
N TYR A 162 1.11 -15.99 -5.92
CA TYR A 162 1.03 -17.23 -5.17
C TYR A 162 0.27 -18.29 -5.97
N ARG A 163 0.68 -19.53 -5.83
CA ARG A 163 0.01 -20.70 -6.38
C ARG A 163 0.05 -21.84 -5.37
N MET A 164 -0.76 -22.85 -5.61
CA MET A 164 -0.62 -24.12 -4.88
C MET A 164 0.62 -24.86 -5.39
N ASP A 165 1.34 -25.45 -4.48
CA ASP A 165 2.40 -26.40 -4.85
C ASP A 165 1.73 -27.73 -5.18
N THR A 166 1.80 -28.14 -6.44
CA THR A 166 1.11 -29.32 -6.96
C THR A 166 1.97 -30.57 -6.98
N ARG A 167 3.11 -30.56 -6.36
CA ARG A 167 4.00 -31.72 -6.31
C ARG A 167 3.50 -32.81 -5.37
#